data_28645033cd75d8848754be7094a11ab0
#
_entry.id   28645033cd75d8848754be7094a11ab0
#
_cell.length_a   1.000
_cell.length_b   1.000
_cell.length_c   1.000
_cell.angle_alpha   90.00
_cell.angle_beta   90.00
_cell.angle_gamma   90.00
#
_symmetry.space_group_name_H-M   'P 1'
#
loop_
_entity.id
_entity.type
_entity.pdbx_description
1 polymer ?
#
loop_
_entity_poly.entity_id
_entity_poly.type
_entity_poly.pdbx_seq_one_letter_code
_entity_poly.pdbx_strand_id
1 'polypeptide(L)'
;MIQWFLLEEVYDRIVVLVLDIKVGPTEMDIEMLRILSESNNEVVVVLNKADKLNQKERHEQIKKIIMQIPEGIEIILCSAKTREGREEVLKRVLG
;
A
#
# COMPACT_ATOMS: atom_id res chain seq x y z
N MET A 1 7.04 -2.38 -10.76
CA MET A 1 6.70 -0.98 -11.07
C MET A 1 5.98 -0.36 -9.92
N ILE A 2 6.37 0.81 -9.55
CA ILE A 2 5.83 1.55 -8.42
C ILE A 2 5.15 2.80 -8.94
N GLN A 3 3.95 3.04 -8.46
CA GLN A 3 3.22 4.25 -8.79
C GLN A 3 2.86 4.97 -7.50
N TRP A 4 3.13 6.26 -7.47
CA TRP A 4 2.80 7.11 -6.34
C TRP A 4 1.64 8.02 -6.71
N PHE A 5 0.64 8.06 -5.86
CA PHE A 5 -0.49 8.96 -6.03
C PHE A 5 -0.60 9.84 -4.78
N LEU A 6 -0.55 11.13 -4.98
CA LEU A 6 -0.79 12.10 -3.91
C LEU A 6 -2.16 12.70 -4.13
N LEU A 7 -3.06 12.42 -3.19
CA LEU A 7 -4.40 13.00 -3.19
C LEU A 7 -4.44 14.06 -2.10
N GLU A 8 -4.67 15.28 -2.50
CA GLU A 8 -4.73 16.40 -1.59
C GLU A 8 -6.14 16.96 -1.56
N GLU A 9 -6.81 16.79 -0.42
CA GLU A 9 -8.10 17.42 -0.19
C GLU A 9 -7.90 18.64 0.71
N VAL A 10 -8.97 19.40 0.89
CA VAL A 10 -8.90 20.67 1.62
C VAL A 10 -8.32 20.52 3.03
N TYR A 11 -8.55 19.37 3.67
CA TYR A 11 -8.16 19.15 5.05
C TYR A 11 -7.21 17.97 5.27
N ASP A 12 -7.09 17.08 4.28
CA ASP A 12 -6.31 15.87 4.44
C ASP A 12 -5.40 15.62 3.25
N ARG A 13 -4.23 15.08 3.54
CA ARG A 13 -3.33 14.58 2.51
C ARG A 13 -3.23 13.08 2.64
N ILE A 14 -3.59 12.40 1.58
CA ILE A 14 -3.50 10.94 1.52
C ILE A 14 -2.51 10.58 0.43
N VAL A 15 -1.49 9.82 0.80
CA VAL A 15 -0.51 9.29 -0.15
C VAL A 15 -0.80 7.81 -0.33
N VAL A 16 -1.06 7.42 -1.57
CA VAL A 16 -1.31 6.02 -1.90
C VAL A 16 -0.11 5.49 -2.67
N LEU A 17 0.55 4.50 -2.11
CA LEU A 17 1.65 3.80 -2.76
C LEU A 17 1.17 2.45 -3.25
N VAL A 18 1.27 2.22 -4.56
CA VAL A 18 0.89 0.93 -5.15
C VAL A 18 2.13 0.10 -5.40
N LEU A 19 2.18 -1.08 -4.80
CA LEU A 19 3.29 -2.03 -4.94
C LEU A 19 2.80 -3.35 -5.50
N ASP A 20 3.69 -4.05 -6.22
CA ASP A 20 3.45 -5.43 -6.62
C ASP A 20 3.71 -6.32 -5.42
N ILE A 21 2.71 -7.13 -5.03
CA ILE A 21 2.82 -7.96 -3.83
C ILE A 21 3.97 -8.98 -3.91
N LYS A 22 4.29 -9.46 -5.11
CA LYS A 22 5.37 -10.43 -5.30
C LYS A 22 6.75 -9.82 -5.10
N VAL A 23 6.91 -8.57 -5.51
CA VAL A 23 8.20 -7.88 -5.44
C VAL A 23 8.40 -7.23 -4.07
N GLY A 24 7.35 -6.64 -3.54
CA GLY A 24 7.43 -5.91 -2.29
C GLY A 24 8.13 -4.56 -2.45
N PRO A 25 8.35 -3.86 -1.33
CA PRO A 25 8.99 -2.54 -1.37
C PRO A 25 10.50 -2.64 -1.59
N THR A 26 11.04 -1.68 -2.34
CA THR A 26 12.48 -1.51 -2.47
C THR A 26 12.99 -0.68 -1.29
N GLU A 27 14.32 -0.56 -1.16
CA GLU A 27 14.91 0.28 -0.11
C GLU A 27 14.47 1.74 -0.24
N MET A 28 14.38 2.24 -1.47
CA MET A 28 13.89 3.60 -1.72
C MET A 28 12.44 3.77 -1.29
N ASP A 29 11.62 2.77 -1.52
CA ASP A 29 10.22 2.80 -1.11
C ASP A 29 10.09 2.85 0.40
N ILE A 30 10.88 2.05 1.10
CA ILE A 30 10.88 2.01 2.55
C ILE A 30 11.29 3.36 3.13
N GLU A 31 12.32 3.95 2.55
CA GLU A 31 12.80 5.26 2.99
C GLU A 31 11.74 6.35 2.76
N MET A 32 11.11 6.34 1.60
CA MET A 32 10.03 7.29 1.30
C MET A 32 8.85 7.12 2.23
N LEU A 33 8.49 5.87 2.54
CA LEU A 33 7.40 5.59 3.48
C LEU A 33 7.74 6.12 4.87
N ARG A 34 9.00 6.00 5.27
CA ARG A 34 9.45 6.53 6.56
C ARG A 34 9.31 8.05 6.60
N ILE A 35 9.76 8.73 5.57
CA ILE A 35 9.67 10.19 5.47
C ILE A 35 8.20 10.63 5.49
N LEU A 36 7.36 9.97 4.71
CA LEU A 36 5.94 10.31 4.63
C LEU A 36 5.20 10.04 5.94
N SER A 37 5.57 8.98 6.66
CA SER A 37 4.93 8.65 7.92
C SER A 37 5.32 9.63 9.04
N GLU A 38 6.48 10.26 8.94
CA GLU A 38 6.92 11.27 9.90
C GLU A 38 6.30 12.65 9.65
N SER A 39 5.75 12.88 8.48
CA SER A 39 5.02 14.10 8.16
C SER A 39 3.53 13.88 8.41
N ASN A 40 2.74 14.96 8.33
CA ASN A 40 1.30 14.89 8.60
C ASN A 40 0.49 14.29 7.44
N ASN A 41 1.05 13.30 6.77
CA ASN A 41 0.36 12.63 5.67
C ASN A 41 -0.20 11.29 6.14
N GLU A 42 -1.39 10.96 5.67
CA GLU A 42 -1.92 9.63 5.83
C GLU A 42 -1.40 8.78 4.68
N VAL A 43 -0.80 7.63 5.00
CA VAL A 43 -0.18 6.77 3.99
C VAL A 43 -0.91 5.44 3.93
N VAL A 44 -1.27 5.05 2.71
CA VAL A 44 -1.91 3.77 2.44
C VAL A 44 -1.05 3.03 1.41
N VAL A 45 -0.69 1.79 1.72
CA VAL A 45 0.04 0.92 0.80
C VAL A 45 -0.96 -0.06 0.19
N VAL A 46 -1.04 -0.04 -1.13
CA VAL A 46 -1.88 -0.98 -1.89
C VAL A 46 -0.98 -2.04 -2.49
N LEU A 47 -1.18 -3.29 -2.08
CA LEU A 47 -0.44 -4.42 -2.64
C LEU A 47 -1.25 -4.99 -3.79
N ASN A 48 -0.82 -4.69 -5.00
CA ASN A 48 -1.48 -5.11 -6.22
C ASN A 48 -1.08 -6.53 -6.63
N LYS A 49 -1.85 -7.12 -7.51
CA LYS A 49 -1.64 -8.48 -8.03
C LYS A 49 -1.73 -9.56 -6.94
N ALA A 50 -2.61 -9.35 -5.97
CA ALA A 50 -2.81 -10.30 -4.87
C ALA A 50 -3.24 -11.68 -5.37
N ASP A 51 -3.88 -11.77 -6.53
CA ASP A 51 -4.29 -13.02 -7.17
C ASP A 51 -3.11 -13.88 -7.61
N LYS A 52 -1.91 -13.33 -7.71
CA LYS A 52 -0.71 -14.06 -8.11
C LYS A 52 -0.15 -14.96 -7.01
N LEU A 53 -0.59 -14.76 -5.75
CA LEU A 53 -0.13 -15.53 -4.62
C LEU A 53 -1.30 -16.31 -4.01
N ASN A 54 -1.03 -17.53 -3.54
CA ASN A 54 -2.01 -18.27 -2.77
C ASN A 54 -2.10 -17.71 -1.35
N GLN A 55 -3.01 -18.23 -0.53
CA GLN A 55 -3.24 -17.73 0.82
C GLN A 55 -1.99 -17.78 1.69
N LYS A 56 -1.25 -18.87 1.62
CA LYS A 56 -0.03 -19.05 2.40
C LYS A 56 1.05 -18.06 1.98
N GLU A 57 1.25 -17.92 0.67
CA GLU A 57 2.23 -17.00 0.12
C GLU A 57 1.90 -15.55 0.45
N ARG A 58 0.61 -15.17 0.37
CA ARG A 58 0.14 -13.85 0.76
C ARG A 58 0.49 -13.54 2.20
N HIS A 59 0.19 -14.48 3.09
CA HIS A 59 0.43 -14.31 4.52
C HIS A 59 1.91 -14.10 4.82
N GLU A 60 2.76 -14.92 4.23
CA GLU A 60 4.20 -14.80 4.41
C GLU A 60 4.76 -13.50 3.86
N GLN A 61 4.30 -13.11 2.67
CA GLN A 61 4.77 -11.89 2.02
C GLN A 61 4.31 -10.64 2.77
N ILE A 62 3.08 -10.62 3.24
CA ILE A 62 2.57 -9.51 4.04
C ILE A 62 3.37 -9.34 5.32
N LYS A 63 3.70 -10.44 5.99
CA LYS A 63 4.54 -10.40 7.18
C LYS A 63 5.90 -9.76 6.90
N LYS A 64 6.53 -10.17 5.81
CA LYS A 64 7.82 -9.60 5.41
C LYS A 64 7.72 -8.11 5.15
N ILE A 65 6.68 -7.70 4.46
CA ILE A 65 6.46 -6.29 4.11
C ILE A 65 6.22 -5.47 5.37
N ILE A 66 5.36 -5.96 6.27
CA ILE A 66 5.06 -5.27 7.53
C ILE A 66 6.31 -5.04 8.37
N MET A 67 7.22 -6.00 8.36
CA MET A 67 8.48 -5.88 9.10
C MET A 67 9.44 -4.85 8.50
N GLN A 68 9.27 -4.53 7.23
CA GLN A 68 10.15 -3.62 6.50
C GLN A 68 9.67 -2.17 6.50
N ILE A 69 8.37 -1.95 6.66
CA ILE A 69 7.78 -0.61 6.59
C ILE A 69 7.48 -0.07 7.99
N PRO A 70 7.35 1.28 8.13
CA PRO A 70 7.00 1.87 9.43
C PRO A 70 5.65 1.39 9.94
N GLU A 71 5.48 1.39 11.26
CA GLU A 71 4.22 1.04 11.89
C GLU A 71 3.15 2.09 11.61
N GLY A 72 1.89 1.67 11.64
CA GLY A 72 0.76 2.56 11.48
C GLY A 72 0.35 2.81 10.03
N ILE A 73 1.05 2.22 9.07
CA ILE A 73 0.69 2.33 7.66
C ILE A 73 -0.37 1.28 7.34
N GLU A 74 -1.47 1.73 6.75
CA GLU A 74 -2.54 0.84 6.34
C GLU A 74 -2.15 0.09 5.06
N ILE A 75 -2.42 -1.21 5.04
CA ILE A 75 -2.13 -2.05 3.89
C ILE A 75 -3.43 -2.62 3.35
N ILE A 76 -3.65 -2.48 2.04
CA ILE A 76 -4.82 -3.01 1.36
C ILE A 76 -4.36 -3.94 0.27
N LEU A 77 -4.90 -5.16 0.26
CA LEU A 77 -4.66 -6.12 -0.82
C LEU A 77 -5.58 -5.79 -1.99
N CYS A 78 -5.05 -5.82 -3.19
CA CYS A 78 -5.81 -5.48 -4.37
C CYS A 78 -5.46 -6.41 -5.53
N SER A 79 -6.45 -6.70 -6.37
CA SER A 79 -6.25 -7.44 -7.60
C SER A 79 -7.18 -6.87 -8.67
N ALA A 80 -6.59 -6.41 -9.76
CA ALA A 80 -7.37 -5.95 -10.92
C ALA A 80 -8.11 -7.10 -11.59
N LYS A 81 -7.56 -8.31 -11.50
CA LYS A 81 -8.15 -9.50 -12.11
C LYS A 81 -9.40 -9.96 -11.38
N THR A 82 -9.36 -10.02 -10.05
CA THR A 82 -10.48 -10.47 -9.24
C THR A 82 -11.32 -9.34 -8.66
N ARG A 83 -10.85 -8.10 -8.81
CA ARG A 83 -11.42 -6.89 -8.22
C ARG A 83 -11.36 -6.87 -6.69
N GLU A 84 -10.55 -7.72 -6.11
CA GLU A 84 -10.32 -7.74 -4.66
C GLU A 84 -9.74 -6.41 -4.20
N GLY A 85 -10.25 -5.88 -3.09
CA GLY A 85 -9.74 -4.66 -2.47
C GLY A 85 -10.14 -3.36 -3.15
N ARG A 86 -10.77 -3.41 -4.31
CA ARG A 86 -11.14 -2.20 -5.06
C ARG A 86 -12.01 -1.25 -4.26
N GLU A 87 -13.04 -1.80 -3.59
CA GLU A 87 -13.94 -0.97 -2.79
C GLU A 87 -13.25 -0.36 -1.59
N GLU A 88 -12.35 -1.10 -0.96
CA GLU A 88 -11.58 -0.60 0.18
C GLU A 88 -10.70 0.57 -0.22
N VAL A 89 -10.01 0.45 -1.36
CA VAL A 89 -9.17 1.53 -1.88
C VAL A 89 -10.01 2.76 -2.18
N LEU A 90 -11.13 2.59 -2.89
CA LEU A 90 -12.02 3.69 -3.22
C LEU A 90 -12.58 4.37 -1.97
N LYS A 91 -12.95 3.58 -0.98
CA LYS A 91 -13.45 4.09 0.29
C LYS A 91 -12.41 4.95 1.01
N ARG A 92 -11.16 4.48 1.04
CA ARG A 92 -10.07 5.22 1.69
C ARG A 92 -9.74 6.51 0.96
N VAL A 93 -9.77 6.47 -0.37
CA VAL A 93 -9.39 7.61 -1.21
C VAL A 93 -10.50 8.65 -1.30
N LEU A 94 -11.73 8.20 -1.43
CA LEU A 94 -12.87 9.11 -1.64
C LEU A 94 -13.56 9.53 -0.33
N GLY A 95 -13.16 8.95 0.76
CA GLY A 95 -13.64 9.31 2.07
C GLY A 95 -14.90 8.67 2.47
#